data_67c09f32a0f1725d1933f1a2e3d2bf49
#
_entry.id   67c09f32a0f1725d1933f1a2e3d2bf49
#
_cell.length_a   1.000
_cell.length_b   1.000
_cell.length_c   1.000
_cell.angle_alpha   90.00
_cell.angle_beta   90.00
_cell.angle_gamma   90.00
#
_symmetry.space_group_name_H-M   'P 1'
#
loop_
_entity.id
_entity.type
_entity.pdbx_description
1 polymer ?
#
loop_
_entity_poly.entity_id
_entity_poly.type
_entity_poly.pdbx_seq_one_letter_code
_entity_poly.pdbx_strand_id
1 'polypeptide(L)'
;MKYIQKHIQTRQGGHEMAIMNMLQAINNALITAMNDDEKVMVFGEDVGHFGGVFRATSNLQHTFGKARCFNTPLTEQGIIGFATGLASQGSIPVAEIQFADYIFPAFDQIINETAKFRYRSGGQFSCGTLTIRTPYGGGISGGLYHSQSPEAFFAHIPGMKVVIPRNPYQAKGLLLASIRDDNPVLFMEPKRLYRASVGEVPEEDYQLPLGKADIVKEGSDITLLAWGAQVEILEKAAVMAKEQGISCEVIDLQSILPWDIETVCSSVEKTGRLLINHEAPLTAGFASEIAASVQEKCFLHLESPICRVCGLDTPYPLAHEKEYMPDHLKTFEAIKRTVNF
;
A
#
# COMPACT_ATOMS: atom_id res chain seq x y z
N MET A 1 -0.30 8.54 32.17
CA MET A 1 1.16 8.36 32.23
C MET A 1 1.48 7.02 32.86
N LYS A 2 2.26 6.15 32.22
CA LYS A 2 2.69 4.78 32.46
C LYS A 2 1.88 3.77 31.63
N TYR A 3 2.44 3.42 30.47
CA TYR A 3 2.45 2.09 29.85
C TYR A 3 3.09 2.21 28.47
N ILE A 4 4.40 2.37 28.39
CA ILE A 4 5.26 1.91 27.29
C ILE A 4 6.52 1.37 27.97
N GLN A 5 6.50 0.09 28.32
CA GLN A 5 7.74 -0.62 28.63
C GLN A 5 8.39 -0.99 27.28
N LYS A 6 9.53 -0.36 27.00
CA LYS A 6 10.43 -0.72 25.92
C LYS A 6 10.93 -2.14 26.14
N HIS A 7 10.58 -3.06 25.26
CA HIS A 7 11.33 -4.30 25.10
C HIS A 7 12.37 -4.07 23.99
N ILE A 8 13.57 -3.70 24.40
CA ILE A 8 14.74 -3.59 23.54
C ILE A 8 15.39 -4.97 23.47
N GLN A 9 15.43 -5.59 22.30
CA GLN A 9 16.29 -6.72 22.00
C GLN A 9 17.37 -6.27 21.00
N THR A 10 18.62 -6.26 21.46
CA THR A 10 19.79 -6.02 20.59
C THR A 10 20.14 -7.31 19.86
N ARG A 11 20.10 -7.30 18.52
CA ARG A 11 20.76 -8.30 17.68
C ARG A 11 22.08 -7.77 17.16
N GLN A 12 23.03 -8.68 16.90
CA GLN A 12 24.35 -8.38 16.36
C GLN A 12 24.24 -7.63 15.02
N GLY A 13 24.55 -6.33 15.05
CA GLY A 13 24.46 -5.42 13.92
C GLY A 13 24.19 -3.96 14.31
N GLY A 14 23.98 -3.65 15.59
CA GLY A 14 24.01 -2.27 16.08
C GLY A 14 22.73 -1.44 15.89
N HIS A 15 21.64 -1.95 15.30
CA HIS A 15 20.40 -1.22 15.12
C HIS A 15 19.43 -1.42 16.29
N GLU A 16 18.93 -0.32 16.86
CA GLU A 16 17.90 -0.36 17.89
C GLU A 16 16.56 -0.72 17.25
N MET A 17 15.98 -1.87 17.60
CA MET A 17 14.71 -2.36 17.09
C MET A 17 13.59 -2.09 18.10
N ALA A 18 12.45 -1.60 17.62
CA ALA A 18 11.25 -1.42 18.42
C ALA A 18 10.10 -2.28 17.89
N ILE A 19 9.30 -2.83 18.82
CA ILE A 19 8.05 -3.49 18.45
C ILE A 19 7.00 -2.41 18.17
N MET A 20 6.52 -2.34 16.96
CA MET A 20 5.54 -1.34 16.51
C MET A 20 4.35 -2.01 15.82
N ASN A 21 3.16 -1.45 15.97
CA ASN A 21 2.08 -1.70 15.01
C ASN A 21 2.25 -0.78 13.79
N MET A 22 1.44 -0.99 12.74
CA MET A 22 1.58 -0.24 11.50
C MET A 22 1.35 1.28 11.69
N LEU A 23 0.42 1.71 12.55
CA LEU A 23 0.22 3.14 12.84
C LEU A 23 1.43 3.78 13.53
N GLN A 24 2.06 3.06 14.45
CA GLN A 24 3.27 3.52 15.12
C GLN A 24 4.44 3.61 14.13
N ALA A 25 4.55 2.66 13.20
CA ALA A 25 5.58 2.69 12.17
C ALA A 25 5.40 3.85 11.17
N ILE A 26 4.16 4.13 10.76
CA ILE A 26 3.82 5.31 9.93
C ILE A 26 4.13 6.60 10.68
N ASN A 27 3.72 6.72 11.94
CA ASN A 27 4.02 7.90 12.77
C ASN A 27 5.53 8.09 12.94
N ASN A 28 6.27 7.02 13.19
CA ASN A 28 7.72 7.05 13.29
C ASN A 28 8.39 7.47 11.98
N ALA A 29 7.90 7.00 10.82
CA ALA A 29 8.38 7.45 9.50
C ALA A 29 8.18 8.97 9.31
N LEU A 30 7.00 9.49 9.68
CA LEU A 30 6.70 10.92 9.58
C LEU A 30 7.60 11.75 10.51
N ILE A 31 7.82 11.30 11.75
CA ILE A 31 8.75 11.94 12.68
C ILE A 31 10.17 11.94 12.10
N THR A 32 10.64 10.82 11.57
CA THR A 32 11.96 10.70 10.95
C THR A 32 12.11 11.69 9.79
N ALA A 33 11.16 11.70 8.86
CA ALA A 33 11.20 12.61 7.70
C ALA A 33 11.14 14.09 8.11
N MET A 34 10.31 14.45 9.10
CA MET A 34 10.19 15.82 9.57
C MET A 34 11.40 16.29 10.39
N ASN A 35 12.13 15.40 11.04
CA ASN A 35 13.40 15.70 11.70
C ASN A 35 14.52 15.91 10.68
N ASP A 36 14.52 15.13 9.61
CA ASP A 36 15.58 15.11 8.59
C ASP A 36 15.50 16.33 7.66
N ASP A 37 14.30 16.76 7.27
CA ASP A 37 14.12 17.91 6.39
C ASP A 37 13.00 18.85 6.89
N GLU A 38 13.35 20.12 7.10
CA GLU A 38 12.42 21.17 7.55
C GLU A 38 11.32 21.52 6.51
N LYS A 39 11.51 21.14 5.24
CA LYS A 39 10.55 21.34 4.16
C LYS A 39 9.39 20.31 4.19
N VAL A 40 9.52 19.24 4.96
CA VAL A 40 8.45 18.24 5.11
C VAL A 40 7.29 18.83 5.90
N MET A 41 6.11 18.80 5.31
CA MET A 41 4.86 19.31 5.88
C MET A 41 3.80 18.23 5.84
N VAL A 42 3.09 18.00 6.96
CA VAL A 42 2.05 16.98 7.09
C VAL A 42 0.71 17.65 7.36
N PHE A 43 -0.29 17.43 6.51
CA PHE A 43 -1.59 18.07 6.65
C PHE A 43 -2.72 17.26 6.04
N GLY A 44 -3.93 17.58 6.43
CA GLY A 44 -5.18 16.94 6.03
C GLY A 44 -6.26 17.20 7.05
N GLU A 45 -7.37 16.50 6.95
CA GLU A 45 -8.47 16.60 7.90
C GLU A 45 -8.08 15.97 9.24
N ASP A 46 -8.27 16.70 10.35
CA ASP A 46 -7.93 16.27 11.72
C ASP A 46 -6.45 15.89 11.97
N VAL A 47 -5.56 16.10 11.01
CA VAL A 47 -4.14 15.73 11.07
C VAL A 47 -3.37 16.47 12.15
N GLY A 48 -3.74 17.72 12.44
CA GLY A 48 -3.06 18.59 13.37
C GLY A 48 -3.14 18.15 14.82
N HIS A 49 -3.85 18.91 15.67
CA HIS A 49 -3.93 18.67 17.12
C HIS A 49 -4.51 17.29 17.47
N PHE A 50 -5.51 16.85 16.74
CA PHE A 50 -6.15 15.55 16.97
C PHE A 50 -5.24 14.36 16.60
N GLY A 51 -4.38 14.52 15.61
CA GLY A 51 -3.42 13.49 15.18
C GLY A 51 -3.97 12.48 14.19
N GLY A 52 -4.98 12.90 13.39
CA GLY A 52 -5.67 12.06 12.41
C GLY A 52 -6.72 11.13 13.02
N VAL A 53 -7.70 10.73 12.22
CA VAL A 53 -8.80 9.83 12.64
C VAL A 53 -8.28 8.51 13.21
N PHE A 54 -7.23 7.96 12.63
CA PHE A 54 -6.58 6.73 13.11
C PHE A 54 -5.39 6.96 14.02
N ARG A 55 -5.03 8.21 14.30
CA ARG A 55 -3.90 8.60 15.16
C ARG A 55 -2.52 8.39 14.52
N ALA A 56 -2.44 8.29 13.20
CA ALA A 56 -1.17 8.13 12.50
C ALA A 56 -0.27 9.38 12.61
N THR A 57 -0.84 10.57 12.82
CA THR A 57 -0.11 11.84 12.95
C THR A 57 -0.10 12.37 14.39
N SER A 58 -0.33 11.51 15.38
CA SER A 58 -0.32 11.88 16.80
C SER A 58 0.98 12.57 17.20
N ASN A 59 0.85 13.66 17.97
CA ASN A 59 1.95 14.50 18.48
C ASN A 59 2.78 15.26 17.45
N LEU A 60 2.60 15.10 16.15
CA LEU A 60 3.39 15.81 15.13
C LEU A 60 3.24 17.33 15.27
N GLN A 61 2.01 17.84 15.40
CA GLN A 61 1.79 19.27 15.56
C GLN A 61 2.41 19.83 16.85
N HIS A 62 2.40 19.04 17.94
CA HIS A 62 3.03 19.43 19.20
C HIS A 62 4.56 19.54 19.06
N THR A 63 5.16 18.59 18.32
CA THR A 63 6.62 18.50 18.15
C THR A 63 7.15 19.52 17.13
N PHE A 64 6.48 19.64 15.97
CA PHE A 64 6.99 20.40 14.81
C PHE A 64 6.27 21.74 14.58
N GLY A 65 5.24 22.02 15.36
CA GLY A 65 4.48 23.26 15.26
C GLY A 65 3.40 23.28 14.18
N LYS A 66 2.51 24.27 14.26
CA LYS A 66 1.35 24.43 13.37
C LYS A 66 1.73 24.80 11.93
N ALA A 67 2.93 25.34 11.71
CA ALA A 67 3.39 25.66 10.37
C ALA A 67 3.75 24.40 9.55
N ARG A 68 4.10 23.31 10.22
CA ARG A 68 4.54 22.08 9.57
C ARG A 68 3.56 20.90 9.71
N CYS A 69 2.66 20.96 10.71
CA CYS A 69 1.60 19.95 10.87
C CYS A 69 0.29 20.65 11.22
N PHE A 70 -0.73 20.57 10.34
CA PHE A 70 -1.96 21.34 10.48
C PHE A 70 -3.17 20.69 9.85
N ASN A 71 -4.36 21.12 10.29
CA ASN A 71 -5.63 20.74 9.69
C ASN A 71 -5.93 21.55 8.44
N THR A 72 -6.59 20.92 7.49
CA THR A 72 -7.25 21.56 6.35
C THR A 72 -8.77 21.60 6.56
N PRO A 73 -9.50 22.42 5.79
CA PRO A 73 -10.94 22.20 5.61
C PRO A 73 -11.24 20.83 4.99
N LEU A 74 -12.50 20.38 5.14
CA LEU A 74 -13.06 19.18 4.48
C LEU A 74 -13.22 19.45 2.97
N THR A 75 -12.14 19.30 2.22
CA THR A 75 -12.13 19.50 0.77
C THR A 75 -10.93 18.75 0.16
N GLU A 76 -11.13 17.52 -0.22
CA GLU A 76 -10.04 16.67 -0.73
C GLU A 76 -9.43 17.25 -2.02
N GLN A 77 -10.28 17.85 -2.87
CA GLN A 77 -9.84 18.61 -4.04
C GLN A 77 -8.88 19.75 -3.64
N GLY A 78 -9.27 20.53 -2.62
CA GLY A 78 -8.45 21.63 -2.09
C GLY A 78 -7.16 21.15 -1.45
N ILE A 79 -7.21 20.03 -0.71
CA ILE A 79 -6.02 19.41 -0.07
C ILE A 79 -4.98 19.07 -1.13
N ILE A 80 -5.37 18.37 -2.18
CA ILE A 80 -4.42 17.94 -3.24
C ILE A 80 -3.98 19.11 -4.11
N GLY A 81 -4.88 20.04 -4.44
CA GLY A 81 -4.51 21.25 -5.20
C GLY A 81 -3.48 22.09 -4.42
N PHE A 82 -3.68 22.27 -3.13
CA PHE A 82 -2.74 22.96 -2.24
C PHE A 82 -1.39 22.22 -2.13
N ALA A 83 -1.43 20.90 -1.94
CA ALA A 83 -0.24 20.05 -1.89
C ALA A 83 0.59 20.14 -3.19
N THR A 84 -0.08 20.09 -4.35
CA THR A 84 0.54 20.26 -5.67
C THR A 84 1.26 21.60 -5.79
N GLY A 85 0.61 22.69 -5.33
CA GLY A 85 1.20 24.03 -5.28
C GLY A 85 2.43 24.09 -4.38
N LEU A 86 2.36 23.55 -3.17
CA LEU A 86 3.49 23.50 -2.23
C LEU A 86 4.68 22.72 -2.80
N ALA A 87 4.43 21.53 -3.37
CA ALA A 87 5.48 20.71 -3.99
C ALA A 87 6.16 21.46 -5.15
N SER A 88 5.40 22.15 -5.98
CA SER A 88 5.94 22.93 -7.10
C SER A 88 6.82 24.11 -6.66
N GLN A 89 6.68 24.57 -5.42
CA GLN A 89 7.50 25.62 -4.80
C GLN A 89 8.65 25.06 -3.94
N GLY A 90 8.90 23.74 -3.98
CA GLY A 90 10.04 23.12 -3.33
C GLY A 90 9.82 22.68 -1.88
N SER A 91 8.57 22.68 -1.40
CA SER A 91 8.20 21.97 -0.16
C SER A 91 8.07 20.49 -0.40
N ILE A 92 8.01 19.71 0.68
CA ILE A 92 7.81 18.25 0.67
C ILE A 92 6.48 17.95 1.39
N PRO A 93 5.35 18.09 0.70
CA PRO A 93 4.05 17.85 1.30
C PRO A 93 3.73 16.36 1.44
N VAL A 94 3.25 15.99 2.62
CA VAL A 94 2.62 14.70 2.92
C VAL A 94 1.16 14.99 3.24
N ALA A 95 0.30 14.85 2.23
CA ALA A 95 -1.12 15.17 2.33
C ALA A 95 -1.93 13.92 2.68
N GLU A 96 -2.73 13.97 3.74
CA GLU A 96 -3.62 12.88 4.13
C GLU A 96 -5.02 13.11 3.59
N ILE A 97 -5.54 12.14 2.82
CA ILE A 97 -6.96 11.98 2.54
C ILE A 97 -7.52 10.98 3.56
N GLN A 98 -8.54 11.36 4.30
CA GLN A 98 -8.99 10.67 5.51
C GLN A 98 -9.43 9.20 5.27
N PHE A 99 -9.97 8.90 4.08
CA PHE A 99 -10.28 7.56 3.57
C PHE A 99 -10.11 7.51 2.05
N ALA A 100 -9.68 6.38 1.51
CA ALA A 100 -9.56 6.18 0.07
C ALA A 100 -10.91 6.33 -0.66
N ASP A 101 -12.01 6.09 0.04
CA ASP A 101 -13.38 6.30 -0.45
C ASP A 101 -13.68 7.78 -0.76
N TYR A 102 -12.96 8.71 -0.10
CA TYR A 102 -13.12 10.16 -0.27
C TYR A 102 -12.09 10.80 -1.20
N ILE A 103 -11.21 10.00 -1.83
CA ILE A 103 -10.19 10.52 -2.74
C ILE A 103 -10.77 11.00 -4.08
N PHE A 104 -11.97 10.53 -4.45
CA PHE A 104 -12.56 10.82 -5.76
C PHE A 104 -12.84 12.30 -6.05
N PRO A 105 -13.25 13.17 -5.09
CA PRO A 105 -13.32 14.62 -5.33
C PRO A 105 -11.98 15.24 -5.75
N ALA A 106 -10.85 14.66 -5.34
CA ALA A 106 -9.50 15.10 -5.69
C ALA A 106 -8.95 14.40 -6.97
N PHE A 107 -9.74 13.55 -7.62
CA PHE A 107 -9.28 12.74 -8.75
C PHE A 107 -8.71 13.60 -9.88
N ASP A 108 -9.39 14.69 -10.23
CA ASP A 108 -8.93 15.62 -11.25
C ASP A 108 -7.55 16.22 -10.91
N GLN A 109 -7.35 16.70 -9.68
CA GLN A 109 -6.07 17.28 -9.24
C GLN A 109 -4.94 16.25 -9.26
N ILE A 110 -5.24 15.00 -8.93
CA ILE A 110 -4.24 13.91 -8.95
C ILE A 110 -3.86 13.58 -10.39
N ILE A 111 -4.84 13.29 -11.26
CA ILE A 111 -4.58 12.76 -12.60
C ILE A 111 -4.22 13.82 -13.64
N ASN A 112 -4.81 15.02 -13.56
CA ASN A 112 -4.63 16.06 -14.57
C ASN A 112 -3.59 17.11 -14.17
N GLU A 113 -3.37 17.34 -12.88
CA GLU A 113 -2.38 18.29 -12.40
C GLU A 113 -1.14 17.59 -11.84
N THR A 114 -1.24 16.89 -10.70
CA THR A 114 -0.09 16.31 -9.99
C THR A 114 0.73 15.36 -10.87
N ALA A 115 0.07 14.39 -11.50
CA ALA A 115 0.74 13.38 -12.32
C ALA A 115 1.40 13.94 -13.59
N LYS A 116 0.81 15.00 -14.18
CA LYS A 116 1.25 15.56 -15.45
C LYS A 116 2.14 16.80 -15.34
N PHE A 117 2.26 17.37 -14.15
CA PHE A 117 2.85 18.70 -13.97
C PHE A 117 4.28 18.81 -14.50
N ARG A 118 5.14 17.84 -14.19
CA ARG A 118 6.52 17.78 -14.70
C ARG A 118 6.55 17.67 -16.23
N TYR A 119 5.76 16.74 -16.79
CA TYR A 119 5.71 16.53 -18.25
C TYR A 119 5.18 17.76 -18.98
N ARG A 120 4.05 18.33 -18.51
CA ARG A 120 3.41 19.51 -19.11
C ARG A 120 4.30 20.74 -19.09
N SER A 121 5.10 20.92 -18.05
CA SER A 121 6.02 22.05 -17.93
C SER A 121 7.35 21.86 -18.67
N GLY A 122 7.56 20.73 -19.35
CA GLY A 122 8.85 20.40 -19.96
C GLY A 122 9.98 20.24 -18.92
N GLY A 123 9.63 19.81 -17.70
CA GLY A 123 10.57 19.62 -16.60
C GLY A 123 10.94 20.90 -15.83
N GLN A 124 10.33 22.05 -16.15
CA GLN A 124 10.60 23.30 -15.44
C GLN A 124 10.03 23.33 -14.02
N PHE A 125 8.93 22.63 -13.80
CA PHE A 125 8.29 22.47 -12.50
C PHE A 125 8.05 20.98 -12.22
N SER A 126 8.03 20.60 -10.94
CA SER A 126 7.76 19.23 -10.51
C SER A 126 6.91 19.24 -9.23
N CYS A 127 6.02 18.26 -9.11
CA CYS A 127 5.34 17.91 -7.86
C CYS A 127 5.87 16.59 -7.30
N GLY A 128 7.10 16.19 -7.68
CA GLY A 128 7.65 14.89 -7.35
C GLY A 128 7.73 14.60 -5.86
N THR A 129 7.94 15.62 -5.04
CA THR A 129 8.03 15.47 -3.59
C THR A 129 6.68 15.30 -2.88
N LEU A 130 5.57 15.23 -3.60
CA LEU A 130 4.24 15.04 -3.02
C LEU A 130 3.96 13.57 -2.72
N THR A 131 3.74 13.26 -1.43
CA THR A 131 3.17 11.98 -1.00
C THR A 131 1.72 12.18 -0.55
N ILE A 132 0.79 11.45 -1.18
CA ILE A 132 -0.62 11.40 -0.78
C ILE A 132 -0.81 10.13 0.03
N ARG A 133 -1.17 10.26 1.30
CA ARG A 133 -1.48 9.13 2.19
C ARG A 133 -2.98 8.96 2.30
N THR A 134 -3.45 7.72 2.29
CA THR A 134 -4.86 7.43 2.54
C THR A 134 -5.06 6.04 3.13
N PRO A 135 -5.88 5.90 4.19
CA PRO A 135 -6.36 4.59 4.66
C PRO A 135 -7.27 3.95 3.60
N TYR A 136 -7.02 2.67 3.25
CA TYR A 136 -7.81 1.99 2.23
C TYR A 136 -8.20 0.56 2.65
N GLY A 137 -9.07 -0.08 1.86
CA GLY A 137 -9.43 -1.49 1.97
C GLY A 137 -10.53 -1.79 2.97
N GLY A 138 -11.01 -3.03 2.94
CA GLY A 138 -12.07 -3.56 3.78
C GLY A 138 -11.58 -4.23 5.07
N GLY A 139 -12.45 -5.07 5.63
CA GLY A 139 -12.15 -5.85 6.83
C GLY A 139 -12.37 -5.13 8.15
N ILE A 140 -13.09 -3.99 8.13
CA ILE A 140 -13.42 -3.17 9.30
C ILE A 140 -14.92 -2.94 9.47
N SER A 141 -15.75 -3.57 8.65
CA SER A 141 -17.21 -3.35 8.59
C SER A 141 -17.57 -1.89 8.30
N GLY A 142 -16.83 -1.23 7.42
CA GLY A 142 -16.99 0.18 7.08
C GLY A 142 -18.08 0.47 6.03
N GLY A 143 -18.58 -0.56 5.34
CA GLY A 143 -19.63 -0.44 4.32
C GLY A 143 -19.20 0.35 3.08
N LEU A 144 -20.15 0.99 2.42
CA LEU A 144 -20.01 1.60 1.08
C LEU A 144 -18.92 2.67 0.97
N TYR A 145 -18.70 3.46 2.04
CA TYR A 145 -17.90 4.67 1.97
C TYR A 145 -16.64 4.64 2.86
N HIS A 146 -16.29 3.45 3.41
CA HIS A 146 -15.12 3.29 4.26
C HIS A 146 -14.36 1.98 4.03
N SER A 147 -14.61 1.30 2.91
CA SER A 147 -14.04 -0.05 2.68
C SER A 147 -13.56 -0.29 1.25
N GLN A 148 -13.58 0.70 0.38
CA GLN A 148 -13.20 0.53 -1.02
C GLN A 148 -11.68 0.39 -1.19
N SER A 149 -11.30 -0.25 -2.30
CA SER A 149 -9.91 -0.48 -2.74
C SER A 149 -9.74 0.08 -4.16
N PRO A 150 -9.49 1.41 -4.29
CA PRO A 150 -9.51 2.10 -5.59
C PRO A 150 -8.15 2.10 -6.31
N GLU A 151 -7.20 1.24 -5.95
CA GLU A 151 -5.84 1.26 -6.50
C GLU A 151 -5.78 1.17 -8.03
N ALA A 152 -6.71 0.44 -8.67
CA ALA A 152 -6.73 0.28 -10.12
C ALA A 152 -7.00 1.61 -10.87
N PHE A 153 -7.78 2.52 -10.30
CA PHE A 153 -8.03 3.84 -10.89
C PHE A 153 -6.74 4.67 -10.98
N PHE A 154 -5.86 4.54 -9.98
CA PHE A 154 -4.61 5.29 -9.91
C PHE A 154 -3.45 4.57 -10.59
N ALA A 155 -3.49 3.24 -10.69
CA ALA A 155 -2.54 2.45 -11.45
C ALA A 155 -2.59 2.75 -12.97
N HIS A 156 -3.72 3.29 -13.45
CA HIS A 156 -3.88 3.69 -14.86
C HIS A 156 -3.27 5.07 -15.18
N ILE A 157 -2.70 5.78 -14.19
CA ILE A 157 -2.28 7.18 -14.36
C ILE A 157 -0.76 7.28 -14.56
N PRO A 158 -0.29 7.56 -15.80
CA PRO A 158 1.13 7.83 -16.03
C PRO A 158 1.60 9.06 -15.24
N GLY A 159 2.75 8.94 -14.57
CA GLY A 159 3.35 10.01 -13.78
C GLY A 159 3.11 9.91 -12.27
N MET A 160 2.35 8.92 -11.82
CA MET A 160 2.16 8.59 -10.40
C MET A 160 2.87 7.28 -10.03
N LYS A 161 3.20 7.13 -8.75
CA LYS A 161 3.50 5.83 -8.14
C LYS A 161 2.39 5.46 -7.16
N VAL A 162 2.11 4.16 -7.01
CA VAL A 162 1.09 3.63 -6.08
C VAL A 162 1.72 2.54 -5.23
N VAL A 163 1.69 2.71 -3.91
CA VAL A 163 2.41 1.86 -2.95
C VAL A 163 1.48 1.40 -1.83
N ILE A 164 1.56 0.12 -1.46
CA ILE A 164 0.67 -0.50 -0.46
C ILE A 164 1.48 -1.45 0.45
N PRO A 165 1.84 -1.05 1.68
CA PRO A 165 2.58 -1.90 2.61
C PRO A 165 1.69 -2.96 3.25
N ARG A 166 2.28 -4.07 3.75
CA ARG A 166 1.57 -5.13 4.48
C ARG A 166 1.95 -5.28 5.95
N ASN A 167 3.03 -4.66 6.41
CA ASN A 167 3.50 -4.79 7.79
C ASN A 167 4.19 -3.50 8.26
N PRO A 168 4.48 -3.36 9.56
CA PRO A 168 5.10 -2.15 10.11
C PRO A 168 6.47 -1.82 9.51
N TYR A 169 7.30 -2.82 9.24
CA TYR A 169 8.62 -2.64 8.62
C TYR A 169 8.49 -2.00 7.24
N GLN A 170 7.63 -2.56 6.40
CA GLN A 170 7.35 -2.00 5.08
C GLN A 170 6.68 -0.62 5.16
N ALA A 171 5.73 -0.43 6.08
CA ALA A 171 5.03 0.83 6.24
C ALA A 171 6.00 1.99 6.50
N LYS A 172 7.01 1.81 7.37
CA LYS A 172 8.03 2.83 7.59
C LYS A 172 8.96 2.99 6.39
N GLY A 173 9.57 1.90 5.91
CA GLY A 173 10.59 1.97 4.87
C GLY A 173 10.07 2.46 3.52
N LEU A 174 8.88 2.00 3.11
CA LEU A 174 8.22 2.44 1.87
C LEU A 174 7.68 3.88 1.98
N LEU A 175 7.20 4.31 3.16
CA LEU A 175 6.74 5.69 3.35
C LEU A 175 7.91 6.68 3.29
N LEU A 176 9.04 6.36 3.92
CA LEU A 176 10.25 7.19 3.82
C LEU A 176 10.76 7.27 2.38
N ALA A 177 10.75 6.14 1.66
CA ALA A 177 11.10 6.13 0.24
C ALA A 177 10.12 6.97 -0.60
N SER A 178 8.82 6.93 -0.27
CA SER A 178 7.79 7.71 -0.96
C SER A 178 7.96 9.21 -0.74
N ILE A 179 8.25 9.65 0.49
CA ILE A 179 8.45 11.06 0.83
C ILE A 179 9.70 11.65 0.13
N ARG A 180 10.68 10.81 -0.15
CA ARG A 180 11.96 11.20 -0.77
C ARG A 180 12.02 10.89 -2.28
N ASP A 181 10.92 10.41 -2.86
CA ASP A 181 10.88 10.11 -4.30
C ASP A 181 10.77 11.39 -5.14
N ASP A 182 11.35 11.36 -6.32
CA ASP A 182 11.26 12.45 -7.31
C ASP A 182 9.95 12.46 -8.11
N ASN A 183 9.04 11.52 -7.86
CA ASN A 183 7.73 11.44 -8.50
C ASN A 183 6.63 11.40 -7.42
N PRO A 184 5.44 11.93 -7.71
CA PRO A 184 4.35 11.90 -6.75
C PRO A 184 3.92 10.46 -6.45
N VAL A 185 3.71 10.17 -5.16
CA VAL A 185 3.36 8.85 -4.67
C VAL A 185 2.00 8.86 -3.99
N LEU A 186 1.13 7.94 -4.38
CA LEU A 186 -0.07 7.59 -3.62
C LEU A 186 0.26 6.40 -2.72
N PHE A 187 0.29 6.63 -1.42
CA PHE A 187 0.60 5.65 -0.40
C PHE A 187 -0.70 5.20 0.29
N MET A 188 -1.16 4.00 -0.05
CA MET A 188 -2.41 3.43 0.46
C MET A 188 -2.16 2.52 1.65
N GLU A 189 -2.80 2.81 2.77
CA GLU A 189 -2.56 2.17 4.06
C GLU A 189 -3.69 1.18 4.40
N PRO A 190 -3.45 -0.14 4.42
CA PRO A 190 -4.49 -1.12 4.74
C PRO A 190 -5.02 -0.93 6.16
N LYS A 191 -6.22 -0.35 6.31
CA LYS A 191 -6.85 -0.04 7.61
C LYS A 191 -6.94 -1.24 8.56
N ARG A 192 -7.26 -2.40 7.99
CA ARG A 192 -7.34 -3.67 8.74
C ARG A 192 -6.04 -3.99 9.47
N LEU A 193 -4.89 -3.61 8.90
CA LEU A 193 -3.57 -3.92 9.44
C LEU A 193 -3.07 -2.89 10.46
N TYR A 194 -3.69 -1.73 10.58
CA TYR A 194 -3.21 -0.63 11.41
C TYR A 194 -2.82 -1.03 12.84
N ARG A 195 -3.65 -1.85 13.51
CA ARG A 195 -3.40 -2.35 14.86
C ARG A 195 -3.17 -3.86 14.92
N ALA A 196 -3.61 -4.58 13.89
CA ALA A 196 -3.50 -6.04 13.83
C ALA A 196 -2.09 -6.50 13.43
N SER A 197 -1.42 -5.76 12.53
CA SER A 197 -0.06 -6.06 12.13
C SER A 197 0.92 -5.43 13.12
N VAL A 198 1.71 -6.27 13.78
CA VAL A 198 2.74 -5.88 14.76
C VAL A 198 4.05 -6.57 14.42
N GLY A 199 5.16 -5.87 14.49
CA GLY A 199 6.46 -6.43 14.16
C GLY A 199 7.64 -5.57 14.62
N GLU A 200 8.84 -6.10 14.43
CA GLU A 200 10.10 -5.39 14.68
C GLU A 200 10.34 -4.35 13.58
N VAL A 201 10.66 -3.12 13.97
CA VAL A 201 10.95 -2.00 13.08
C VAL A 201 12.24 -1.32 13.57
N PRO A 202 13.25 -1.08 12.72
CA PRO A 202 14.40 -0.26 13.09
C PRO A 202 13.94 1.14 13.52
N GLU A 203 14.44 1.63 14.66
CA GLU A 203 14.17 3.03 15.06
C GLU A 203 14.90 4.03 14.16
N GLU A 204 16.01 3.63 13.56
CA GLU A 204 16.81 4.40 12.63
C GLU A 204 16.10 4.62 11.29
N ASP A 205 16.70 5.50 10.50
CA ASP A 205 16.27 5.78 9.12
C ASP A 205 16.64 4.62 8.19
N TYR A 206 15.68 4.18 7.39
CA TYR A 206 15.89 3.24 6.30
C TYR A 206 14.81 3.39 5.23
N GLN A 207 15.12 2.98 4.02
CA GLN A 207 14.20 2.99 2.90
C GLN A 207 14.11 1.60 2.27
N LEU A 208 12.93 1.29 1.74
CA LEU A 208 12.71 0.14 0.88
C LEU A 208 12.51 0.60 -0.56
N PRO A 209 13.05 -0.10 -1.55
CA PRO A 209 12.95 0.31 -2.94
C PRO A 209 11.49 0.24 -3.44
N LEU A 210 10.98 1.33 -4.01
CA LEU A 210 9.69 1.33 -4.69
C LEU A 210 9.79 0.56 -6.01
N GLY A 211 8.73 -0.16 -6.38
CA GLY A 211 8.69 -0.95 -7.60
C GLY A 211 9.40 -2.31 -7.50
N LYS A 212 9.66 -2.78 -6.28
CA LYS A 212 10.19 -4.13 -6.02
C LYS A 212 9.20 -4.95 -5.22
N ALA A 213 9.06 -6.22 -5.59
CA ALA A 213 8.25 -7.20 -4.87
C ALA A 213 9.13 -7.96 -3.85
N ASP A 214 8.46 -8.54 -2.85
CA ASP A 214 9.09 -9.37 -1.81
C ASP A 214 8.60 -10.82 -1.94
N ILE A 215 9.52 -11.78 -2.04
CA ILE A 215 9.20 -13.20 -2.00
C ILE A 215 9.09 -13.60 -0.52
N VAL A 216 7.86 -13.59 -0.02
CA VAL A 216 7.53 -13.88 1.38
C VAL A 216 7.78 -15.34 1.73
N LYS A 217 7.57 -16.21 0.74
CA LYS A 217 7.75 -17.65 0.88
C LYS A 217 8.09 -18.28 -0.47
N GLU A 218 9.16 -19.06 -0.49
CA GLU A 218 9.53 -19.85 -1.66
C GLU A 218 8.58 -21.03 -1.89
N GLY A 219 8.37 -21.37 -3.17
CA GLY A 219 7.56 -22.51 -3.60
C GLY A 219 7.84 -22.94 -5.04
N SER A 220 7.25 -24.07 -5.48
CA SER A 220 7.55 -24.67 -6.78
C SER A 220 6.33 -24.99 -7.63
N ASP A 221 5.10 -25.03 -7.08
CA ASP A 221 3.95 -25.60 -7.79
C ASP A 221 2.96 -24.53 -8.29
N ILE A 222 2.92 -23.37 -7.61
CA ILE A 222 2.06 -22.24 -7.95
C ILE A 222 2.58 -20.96 -7.35
N THR A 223 2.56 -19.86 -8.11
CA THR A 223 2.80 -18.50 -7.66
C THR A 223 1.50 -17.88 -7.13
N LEU A 224 1.53 -17.39 -5.90
CA LEU A 224 0.45 -16.63 -5.25
C LEU A 224 0.88 -15.19 -5.12
N LEU A 225 0.16 -14.26 -5.72
CA LEU A 225 0.48 -12.83 -5.76
C LEU A 225 -0.61 -12.00 -5.09
N ALA A 226 -0.24 -11.13 -4.18
CA ALA A 226 -1.12 -10.16 -3.56
C ALA A 226 -0.36 -8.90 -3.09
N TRP A 227 -1.07 -7.98 -2.46
CA TRP A 227 -0.54 -6.78 -1.80
C TRP A 227 -1.37 -6.42 -0.56
N GLY A 228 -0.77 -5.65 0.33
CA GLY A 228 -1.42 -5.18 1.55
C GLY A 228 -1.96 -6.32 2.42
N ALA A 229 -3.21 -6.20 2.85
CA ALA A 229 -3.82 -7.16 3.77
C ALA A 229 -4.06 -8.56 3.17
N GLN A 230 -4.08 -8.68 1.84
CA GLN A 230 -4.34 -9.95 1.17
C GLN A 230 -3.12 -10.89 1.16
N VAL A 231 -1.92 -10.40 1.42
CA VAL A 231 -0.73 -11.26 1.53
C VAL A 231 -0.86 -12.23 2.71
N GLU A 232 -1.37 -11.79 3.86
CA GLU A 232 -1.66 -12.68 5.01
C GLU A 232 -2.68 -13.77 4.66
N ILE A 233 -3.66 -13.45 3.81
CA ILE A 233 -4.65 -14.42 3.31
C ILE A 233 -3.96 -15.49 2.45
N LEU A 234 -3.02 -15.10 1.59
CA LEU A 234 -2.21 -16.03 0.80
C LEU A 234 -1.33 -16.92 1.69
N GLU A 235 -0.68 -16.36 2.71
CA GLU A 235 0.17 -17.11 3.63
C GLU A 235 -0.65 -18.22 4.35
N LYS A 236 -1.87 -17.89 4.82
CA LYS A 236 -2.80 -18.85 5.45
C LYS A 236 -3.24 -19.94 4.46
N ALA A 237 -3.61 -19.56 3.24
CA ALA A 237 -3.99 -20.52 2.20
C ALA A 237 -2.83 -21.44 1.80
N ALA A 238 -1.59 -20.89 1.73
CA ALA A 238 -0.38 -21.65 1.43
C ALA A 238 -0.01 -22.65 2.53
N VAL A 239 -0.36 -22.39 3.80
CA VAL A 239 -0.23 -23.37 4.90
C VAL A 239 -1.17 -24.54 4.66
N MET A 240 -2.44 -24.29 4.33
CA MET A 240 -3.44 -25.34 4.02
C MET A 240 -3.04 -26.14 2.77
N ALA A 241 -2.52 -25.46 1.75
CA ALA A 241 -2.06 -26.08 0.51
C ALA A 241 -0.88 -27.04 0.78
N LYS A 242 0.04 -26.66 1.66
CA LYS A 242 1.17 -27.52 2.07
C LYS A 242 0.71 -28.83 2.71
N GLU A 243 -0.39 -28.84 3.47
CA GLU A 243 -0.97 -30.06 4.05
C GLU A 243 -1.51 -31.04 2.97
N GLN A 244 -1.77 -30.52 1.76
CA GLN A 244 -2.15 -31.29 0.58
C GLN A 244 -0.97 -31.58 -0.37
N GLY A 245 0.25 -31.29 0.05
CA GLY A 245 1.45 -31.51 -0.74
C GLY A 245 1.73 -30.45 -1.81
N ILE A 246 1.03 -29.30 -1.80
CA ILE A 246 1.19 -28.23 -2.79
C ILE A 246 2.18 -27.18 -2.23
N SER A 247 3.24 -26.90 -2.98
CA SER A 247 4.29 -25.93 -2.63
C SER A 247 4.01 -24.58 -3.28
N CYS A 248 3.49 -23.64 -2.49
CA CYS A 248 3.13 -22.29 -2.96
C CYS A 248 4.29 -21.30 -2.76
N GLU A 249 4.65 -20.58 -3.81
CA GLU A 249 5.44 -19.36 -3.72
C GLU A 249 4.53 -18.18 -3.44
N VAL A 250 4.82 -17.39 -2.39
CA VAL A 250 4.00 -16.24 -2.00
C VAL A 250 4.78 -14.97 -2.26
N ILE A 251 4.23 -14.07 -3.06
CA ILE A 251 4.82 -12.78 -3.43
C ILE A 251 3.93 -11.64 -2.93
N ASP A 252 4.55 -10.70 -2.23
CA ASP A 252 3.99 -9.39 -1.89
C ASP A 252 4.47 -8.36 -2.91
N LEU A 253 3.53 -7.75 -3.63
CA LEU A 253 3.86 -6.81 -4.70
C LEU A 253 4.38 -5.46 -4.18
N GLN A 254 3.98 -5.02 -3.01
CA GLN A 254 4.34 -3.76 -2.35
C GLN A 254 4.03 -2.49 -3.15
N SER A 255 4.35 -2.48 -4.44
CA SER A 255 4.07 -1.36 -5.36
C SER A 255 3.17 -1.82 -6.49
N ILE A 256 2.07 -1.10 -6.66
CA ILE A 256 1.11 -1.32 -7.75
C ILE A 256 1.58 -0.62 -9.02
N LEU A 257 2.23 0.55 -8.87
CA LEU A 257 2.80 1.30 -9.99
C LEU A 257 4.08 2.01 -9.53
N PRO A 258 5.24 1.76 -10.15
CA PRO A 258 5.49 0.61 -11.03
C PRO A 258 5.44 -0.72 -10.25
N TRP A 259 5.04 -1.81 -10.88
CA TRP A 259 5.10 -3.14 -10.27
C TRP A 259 6.29 -3.96 -10.78
N ASP A 260 6.75 -4.92 -9.98
CA ASP A 260 7.92 -5.76 -10.27
C ASP A 260 7.54 -6.93 -11.17
N ILE A 261 7.38 -6.66 -12.47
CA ILE A 261 7.04 -7.66 -13.46
C ILE A 261 8.10 -8.76 -13.60
N GLU A 262 9.38 -8.41 -13.37
CA GLU A 262 10.49 -9.35 -13.51
C GLU A 262 10.43 -10.44 -12.43
N THR A 263 10.23 -10.06 -11.17
CA THR A 263 10.09 -11.00 -10.05
C THR A 263 8.87 -11.90 -10.26
N VAL A 264 7.72 -11.34 -10.65
CA VAL A 264 6.50 -12.13 -10.88
C VAL A 264 6.66 -13.09 -12.05
N CYS A 265 7.21 -12.65 -13.18
CA CYS A 265 7.44 -13.52 -14.34
C CYS A 265 8.43 -14.65 -14.01
N SER A 266 9.55 -14.35 -13.34
CA SER A 266 10.51 -15.37 -12.94
C SER A 266 9.90 -16.45 -12.02
N SER A 267 9.00 -16.05 -11.13
CA SER A 267 8.24 -16.98 -10.30
C SER A 267 7.28 -17.85 -11.14
N VAL A 268 6.55 -17.24 -12.07
CA VAL A 268 5.62 -17.96 -12.96
C VAL A 268 6.35 -18.92 -13.88
N GLU A 269 7.50 -18.53 -14.41
CA GLU A 269 8.36 -19.42 -15.22
C GLU A 269 8.83 -20.65 -14.42
N LYS A 270 9.08 -20.50 -13.13
CA LYS A 270 9.45 -21.58 -12.22
C LYS A 270 8.27 -22.49 -11.87
N THR A 271 7.08 -21.91 -11.59
CA THR A 271 5.94 -22.64 -11.03
C THR A 271 4.91 -23.08 -12.05
N GLY A 272 4.90 -22.49 -13.24
CA GLY A 272 3.92 -22.76 -14.30
C GLY A 272 2.51 -22.23 -14.04
N ARG A 273 2.21 -21.68 -12.86
CA ARG A 273 0.85 -21.32 -12.44
C ARG A 273 0.83 -20.01 -11.67
N LEU A 274 -0.24 -19.21 -11.87
CA LEU A 274 -0.43 -17.94 -11.18
C LEU A 274 -1.82 -17.79 -10.61
N LEU A 275 -1.91 -17.44 -9.33
CA LEU A 275 -3.12 -16.98 -8.65
C LEU A 275 -2.87 -15.56 -8.10
N ILE A 276 -3.75 -14.63 -8.43
CA ILE A 276 -3.69 -13.22 -7.97
C ILE A 276 -4.87 -12.96 -7.05
N ASN A 277 -4.61 -12.36 -5.88
CA ASN A 277 -5.61 -12.04 -4.88
C ASN A 277 -5.61 -10.55 -4.55
N HIS A 278 -6.78 -9.89 -4.56
CA HIS A 278 -6.98 -8.52 -4.10
C HIS A 278 -8.42 -8.23 -3.65
N GLU A 279 -8.61 -7.17 -2.88
CA GLU A 279 -9.91 -6.81 -2.27
C GLU A 279 -10.87 -6.10 -3.24
N ALA A 280 -10.34 -5.38 -4.22
CA ALA A 280 -11.14 -4.66 -5.20
C ALA A 280 -12.03 -5.60 -6.01
N PRO A 281 -13.12 -5.10 -6.66
CA PRO A 281 -13.93 -5.90 -7.58
C PRO A 281 -13.11 -6.57 -8.67
N LEU A 282 -13.59 -7.72 -9.14
CA LEU A 282 -12.91 -8.53 -10.15
C LEU A 282 -12.75 -7.78 -11.49
N THR A 283 -13.84 -7.13 -11.94
CA THR A 283 -13.87 -6.44 -13.22
C THR A 283 -12.98 -5.19 -13.19
N ALA A 284 -12.03 -5.12 -14.12
CA ALA A 284 -11.07 -4.03 -14.26
C ALA A 284 -10.19 -3.76 -13.00
N GLY A 285 -10.14 -4.71 -12.05
CA GLY A 285 -9.18 -4.67 -10.95
C GLY A 285 -7.75 -4.86 -11.48
N PHE A 286 -6.74 -4.44 -10.71
CA PHE A 286 -5.34 -4.45 -11.14
C PHE A 286 -4.81 -5.85 -11.49
N ALA A 287 -5.39 -6.91 -10.91
CA ALA A 287 -5.10 -8.29 -11.32
C ALA A 287 -5.33 -8.55 -12.81
N SER A 288 -6.19 -7.79 -13.48
CA SER A 288 -6.43 -7.92 -14.93
C SER A 288 -5.23 -7.47 -15.75
N GLU A 289 -4.57 -6.38 -15.35
CA GLU A 289 -3.34 -5.88 -15.96
C GLU A 289 -2.19 -6.88 -15.74
N ILE A 290 -2.02 -7.37 -14.52
CA ILE A 290 -1.00 -8.37 -14.20
C ILE A 290 -1.22 -9.63 -15.03
N ALA A 291 -2.48 -10.12 -15.12
CA ALA A 291 -2.82 -11.31 -15.89
C ALA A 291 -2.51 -11.12 -17.39
N ALA A 292 -2.82 -9.96 -17.97
CA ALA A 292 -2.51 -9.67 -19.37
C ALA A 292 -0.99 -9.64 -19.60
N SER A 293 -0.25 -8.92 -18.76
CA SER A 293 1.21 -8.80 -18.88
C SER A 293 1.93 -10.14 -18.70
N VAL A 294 1.51 -10.98 -17.73
CA VAL A 294 2.05 -12.31 -17.54
C VAL A 294 1.69 -13.25 -18.69
N GLN A 295 0.46 -13.15 -19.21
CA GLN A 295 0.05 -13.90 -20.39
C GLN A 295 0.96 -13.58 -21.60
N GLU A 296 1.29 -12.32 -21.82
CA GLU A 296 2.17 -11.92 -22.94
C GLU A 296 3.61 -12.42 -22.77
N LYS A 297 4.14 -12.38 -21.53
CA LYS A 297 5.56 -12.67 -21.26
C LYS A 297 5.83 -14.14 -20.96
N CYS A 298 4.92 -14.82 -20.28
CA CYS A 298 5.11 -16.16 -19.74
C CYS A 298 4.21 -17.23 -20.39
N PHE A 299 3.55 -16.93 -21.53
CA PHE A 299 2.58 -17.83 -22.17
C PHE A 299 3.06 -19.28 -22.32
N LEU A 300 4.31 -19.46 -22.76
CA LEU A 300 4.89 -20.80 -22.98
C LEU A 300 5.23 -21.56 -21.68
N HIS A 301 5.19 -20.89 -20.54
CA HIS A 301 5.44 -21.47 -19.22
C HIS A 301 4.14 -21.76 -18.45
N LEU A 302 3.00 -21.21 -18.88
CA LEU A 302 1.73 -21.39 -18.19
C LEU A 302 1.17 -22.80 -18.44
N GLU A 303 0.91 -23.51 -17.34
CA GLU A 303 0.32 -24.84 -17.30
C GLU A 303 -1.16 -24.82 -16.94
N SER A 304 -1.71 -23.66 -16.57
CA SER A 304 -3.12 -23.45 -16.27
C SER A 304 -3.56 -22.04 -16.62
N PRO A 305 -4.88 -21.76 -16.75
CA PRO A 305 -5.37 -20.37 -16.79
C PRO A 305 -4.96 -19.61 -15.55
N ILE A 306 -4.60 -18.32 -15.71
CA ILE A 306 -4.31 -17.43 -14.58
C ILE A 306 -5.58 -17.24 -13.75
N CYS A 307 -5.51 -17.57 -12.46
CA CYS A 307 -6.62 -17.50 -11.53
C CYS A 307 -6.65 -16.14 -10.81
N ARG A 308 -7.84 -15.56 -10.66
CA ARG A 308 -8.04 -14.32 -9.88
C ARG A 308 -9.07 -14.57 -8.78
N VAL A 309 -8.70 -14.29 -7.53
CA VAL A 309 -9.58 -14.35 -6.35
C VAL A 309 -9.72 -12.95 -5.82
N CYS A 310 -10.83 -12.29 -6.12
CA CYS A 310 -11.04 -10.86 -5.91
C CYS A 310 -12.33 -10.60 -5.15
N GLY A 311 -12.56 -9.33 -4.75
CA GLY A 311 -13.87 -8.87 -4.31
C GLY A 311 -14.93 -9.07 -5.39
N LEU A 312 -16.18 -9.17 -4.97
CA LEU A 312 -17.30 -9.36 -5.91
C LEU A 312 -17.58 -8.06 -6.68
N ASP A 313 -18.12 -8.19 -7.90
CA ASP A 313 -18.55 -7.05 -8.72
C ASP A 313 -19.90 -6.49 -8.21
N THR A 314 -19.86 -5.94 -7.00
CA THR A 314 -20.99 -5.33 -6.31
C THR A 314 -20.49 -4.16 -5.46
N PRO A 315 -21.33 -3.15 -5.15
CA PRO A 315 -20.98 -2.17 -4.12
C PRO A 315 -20.61 -2.87 -2.81
N TYR A 316 -19.64 -2.32 -2.08
CA TYR A 316 -19.11 -2.98 -0.88
C TYR A 316 -20.19 -3.14 0.20
N PRO A 317 -20.55 -4.38 0.59
CA PRO A 317 -21.69 -4.61 1.49
C PRO A 317 -21.28 -4.48 2.96
N LEU A 318 -22.11 -3.82 3.77
CA LEU A 318 -21.85 -3.69 5.20
C LEU A 318 -22.02 -5.04 5.94
N ALA A 319 -23.17 -5.68 5.75
CA ALA A 319 -23.53 -6.90 6.49
C ALA A 319 -22.89 -8.17 5.91
N HIS A 320 -22.54 -8.15 4.63
CA HIS A 320 -22.00 -9.29 3.87
C HIS A 320 -20.52 -9.11 3.48
N GLU A 321 -19.78 -8.41 4.32
CA GLU A 321 -18.34 -8.19 4.08
C GLU A 321 -17.56 -9.49 3.90
N LYS A 322 -17.90 -10.53 4.68
CA LYS A 322 -17.23 -11.84 4.62
C LYS A 322 -17.49 -12.58 3.31
N GLU A 323 -18.68 -12.42 2.76
CA GLU A 323 -19.05 -13.01 1.47
C GLU A 323 -18.36 -12.26 0.32
N TYR A 324 -18.25 -10.94 0.42
CA TYR A 324 -17.59 -10.07 -0.55
C TYR A 324 -16.07 -10.30 -0.61
N MET A 325 -15.42 -10.30 0.54
CA MET A 325 -13.97 -10.33 0.65
C MET A 325 -13.38 -11.69 0.25
N PRO A 326 -12.25 -11.70 -0.46
CA PRO A 326 -11.40 -12.88 -0.55
C PRO A 326 -10.94 -13.33 0.85
N ASP A 327 -11.05 -14.62 1.12
CA ASP A 327 -10.52 -15.23 2.33
C ASP A 327 -9.59 -16.40 2.00
N HIS A 328 -8.96 -16.96 3.02
CA HIS A 328 -8.03 -18.07 2.85
C HIS A 328 -8.69 -19.37 2.39
N LEU A 329 -9.98 -19.60 2.67
CA LEU A 329 -10.71 -20.77 2.21
C LEU A 329 -11.03 -20.67 0.73
N LYS A 330 -11.57 -19.53 0.27
CA LYS A 330 -11.81 -19.25 -1.15
C LYS A 330 -10.50 -19.34 -1.95
N THR A 331 -9.42 -18.80 -1.39
CA THR A 331 -8.09 -18.83 -1.99
C THR A 331 -7.54 -20.26 -2.07
N PHE A 332 -7.67 -21.05 -1.01
CA PHE A 332 -7.23 -22.45 -0.99
C PHE A 332 -7.99 -23.31 -2.02
N GLU A 333 -9.31 -23.17 -2.12
CA GLU A 333 -10.09 -23.86 -3.15
C GLU A 333 -9.66 -23.46 -4.58
N ALA A 334 -9.31 -22.19 -4.78
CA ALA A 334 -8.77 -21.71 -6.05
C ALA A 334 -7.38 -22.29 -6.35
N ILE A 335 -6.49 -22.39 -5.35
CA ILE A 335 -5.18 -23.06 -5.49
C ILE A 335 -5.37 -24.50 -5.98
N LYS A 336 -6.23 -25.28 -5.32
CA LYS A 336 -6.49 -26.67 -5.73
C LYS A 336 -6.99 -26.79 -7.17
N ARG A 337 -7.91 -25.93 -7.58
CA ARG A 337 -8.41 -25.92 -8.97
C ARG A 337 -7.33 -25.58 -9.98
N THR A 338 -6.45 -24.64 -9.64
CA THR A 338 -5.39 -24.19 -10.54
C THR A 338 -4.29 -25.23 -10.69
N VAL A 339 -3.93 -25.94 -9.60
CA VAL A 339 -2.90 -26.97 -9.63
C VAL A 339 -3.40 -28.28 -10.29
N ASN A 340 -4.70 -28.60 -10.21
CA ASN A 340 -5.30 -29.77 -10.80
C ASN A 340 -5.92 -29.55 -12.20
N PHE A 341 -5.60 -28.40 -12.84
CA PHE A 341 -6.06 -28.11 -14.20
C PHE A 341 -5.35 -29.01 -15.22
#